data_0f5f46871191c5b44b7e5d35ffa6b051
#
_entry.id   0f5f46871191c5b44b7e5d35ffa6b051
#
_cell.length_a   1.000
_cell.length_b   1.000
_cell.length_c   1.000
_cell.angle_alpha   90.00
_cell.angle_beta   90.00
_cell.angle_gamma   90.00
#
_symmetry.space_group_name_H-M   'P 1'
#
loop_
_entity.id
_entity.type
_entity.pdbx_description
1 polymer ?
#
loop_
_entity_poly.entity_id
_entity_poly.type
_entity_poly.pdbx_seq_one_letter_code
_entity_poly.pdbx_strand_id
1 'polypeptide(L)'
;MKKIILLLSLLSFSFGFSQNKVLFNEATEFYNNGEYSAAIENYEQIIENGEHSASLYFNLGNCYYKLNSIGPSIYYYEKALLLSPNNKEIQNNLRFAQNMRLDAIEEMPKTELSRIYNVIVGMFSSDQWAYFAVGFVFLFVLAYMAYYFLRSANQKRATFISSILSLVLGVVCILMAYLNYQQYKKDDPAIIFSKEVKVNSEPNNNSSTIFTIHEGTKVNVLDELDDWKRIRIADGQTGWLKDDTVKKIKDF
;
A
#
# COMPACT_ATOMS: atom_id res chain seq x y z
N MET A 1 13.48 18.28 36.79
CA MET A 1 12.54 17.17 36.53
C MET A 1 12.19 17.04 35.05
N LYS A 2 11.65 18.06 34.33
CA LYS A 2 11.29 17.94 32.89
C LYS A 2 12.45 17.51 31.97
N LYS A 3 13.68 17.98 32.19
CA LYS A 3 14.88 17.60 31.41
C LYS A 3 15.30 16.13 31.64
N ILE A 4 15.09 15.60 32.86
CA ILE A 4 15.41 14.21 33.21
C ILE A 4 14.38 13.27 32.58
N ILE A 5 13.10 13.66 32.56
CA ILE A 5 12.01 12.93 31.90
C ILE A 5 12.24 12.87 30.37
N LEU A 6 12.67 13.99 29.77
CA LEU A 6 13.02 14.06 28.36
C LEU A 6 14.25 13.17 28.01
N LEU A 7 15.25 13.16 28.89
CA LEU A 7 16.44 12.31 28.73
C LEU A 7 16.12 10.83 28.88
N LEU A 8 15.27 10.47 29.85
CA LEU A 8 14.77 9.10 30.06
C LEU A 8 13.89 8.64 28.87
N SER A 9 13.05 9.52 28.30
CA SER A 9 12.28 9.20 27.12
C SER A 9 13.14 9.00 25.86
N LEU A 10 14.21 9.77 25.71
CA LEU A 10 15.20 9.59 24.63
C LEU A 10 16.00 8.28 24.79
N LEU A 11 16.34 7.91 26.01
CA LEU A 11 17.04 6.64 26.30
C LEU A 11 16.11 5.43 26.02
N SER A 12 14.84 5.48 26.43
CA SER A 12 13.91 4.39 26.15
C SER A 12 13.66 4.17 24.65
N PHE A 13 13.72 5.24 23.84
CA PHE A 13 13.60 5.14 22.36
C PHE A 13 14.79 4.43 21.72
N SER A 14 16.00 4.59 22.26
CA SER A 14 17.21 3.95 21.72
C SER A 14 17.32 2.45 22.04
N PHE A 15 16.68 1.96 23.10
CA PHE A 15 16.70 0.52 23.44
C PHE A 15 15.83 -0.32 22.50
N GLY A 16 14.70 0.20 22.02
CA GLY A 16 13.80 -0.51 21.10
C GLY A 16 14.45 -0.85 19.75
N PHE A 17 15.17 0.09 19.15
CA PHE A 17 15.88 -0.12 17.89
C PHE A 17 16.99 -1.17 17.96
N SER A 18 17.66 -1.30 19.11
CA SER A 18 18.69 -2.32 19.31
C SER A 18 18.10 -3.72 19.37
N GLN A 19 16.97 -3.89 20.04
CA GLN A 19 16.30 -5.18 20.21
C GLN A 19 15.73 -5.72 18.87
N ASN A 20 15.04 -4.88 18.09
CA ASN A 20 14.50 -5.29 16.81
C ASN A 20 15.57 -5.72 15.80
N LYS A 21 16.73 -5.06 15.83
CA LYS A 21 17.88 -5.48 15.00
C LYS A 21 18.41 -6.86 15.40
N VAL A 22 18.44 -7.19 16.69
CA VAL A 22 18.85 -8.52 17.17
C VAL A 22 17.86 -9.56 16.72
N LEU A 23 16.57 -9.33 16.95
CA LEU A 23 15.48 -10.22 16.51
C LEU A 23 15.51 -10.45 14.99
N PHE A 24 15.76 -9.41 14.19
CA PHE A 24 15.85 -9.54 12.74
C PHE A 24 17.03 -10.43 12.31
N ASN A 25 18.18 -10.27 12.94
CA ASN A 25 19.36 -11.10 12.62
C ASN A 25 19.14 -12.55 13.03
N GLU A 26 18.59 -12.81 14.22
CA GLU A 26 18.25 -14.16 14.69
C GLU A 26 17.22 -14.83 13.78
N ALA A 27 16.17 -14.10 13.38
CA ALA A 27 15.16 -14.59 12.44
C ALA A 27 15.81 -14.96 11.09
N THR A 28 16.76 -14.15 10.62
CA THR A 28 17.50 -14.44 9.37
C THR A 28 18.38 -15.70 9.52
N GLU A 29 18.96 -15.91 10.68
CA GLU A 29 19.73 -17.12 10.97
C GLU A 29 18.83 -18.37 11.01
N PHE A 30 17.69 -18.30 11.71
CA PHE A 30 16.68 -19.36 11.69
C PHE A 30 16.18 -19.68 10.27
N TYR A 31 15.93 -18.67 9.47
CA TYR A 31 15.55 -18.86 8.06
C TYR A 31 16.62 -19.62 7.28
N ASN A 32 17.89 -19.24 7.43
CA ASN A 32 19.02 -19.88 6.73
C ASN A 32 19.22 -21.33 7.18
N ASN A 33 18.90 -21.66 8.43
CA ASN A 33 18.95 -23.00 8.99
C ASN A 33 17.72 -23.86 8.60
N GLY A 34 16.72 -23.28 7.93
CA GLY A 34 15.47 -23.97 7.57
C GLY A 34 14.41 -23.99 8.69
N GLU A 35 14.65 -23.29 9.79
CA GLU A 35 13.77 -23.18 10.95
C GLU A 35 12.73 -22.07 10.75
N TYR A 36 11.91 -22.19 9.69
CA TYR A 36 11.05 -21.12 9.22
C TYR A 36 10.00 -20.65 10.25
N SER A 37 9.49 -21.56 11.09
CA SER A 37 8.52 -21.20 12.14
C SER A 37 9.16 -20.32 13.21
N ALA A 38 10.40 -20.62 13.66
CA ALA A 38 11.11 -19.79 14.62
C ALA A 38 11.48 -18.43 14.02
N ALA A 39 11.83 -18.39 12.72
CA ALA A 39 12.04 -17.14 12.01
C ALA A 39 10.79 -16.26 11.99
N ILE A 40 9.59 -16.84 11.75
CA ILE A 40 8.32 -16.14 11.76
C ILE A 40 8.06 -15.51 13.14
N GLU A 41 8.22 -16.27 14.22
CA GLU A 41 7.98 -15.77 15.58
C GLU A 41 8.82 -14.51 15.88
N ASN A 42 10.11 -14.51 15.54
CA ASN A 42 10.98 -13.37 15.73
C ASN A 42 10.62 -12.18 14.83
N TYR A 43 10.24 -12.43 13.55
CA TYR A 43 9.80 -11.36 12.66
C TYR A 43 8.46 -10.76 13.10
N GLU A 44 7.50 -11.57 13.57
CA GLU A 44 6.21 -11.09 14.07
C GLU A 44 6.38 -10.28 15.35
N GLN A 45 7.30 -10.65 16.23
CA GLN A 45 7.64 -9.85 17.42
C GLN A 45 8.15 -8.44 17.05
N ILE A 46 8.87 -8.28 15.93
CA ILE A 46 9.29 -6.96 15.44
C ILE A 46 8.06 -6.13 15.02
N ILE A 47 7.06 -6.77 14.37
CA ILE A 47 5.79 -6.10 14.01
C ILE A 47 5.02 -5.69 15.27
N GLU A 48 4.94 -6.55 16.28
CA GLU A 48 4.31 -6.25 17.57
C GLU A 48 4.99 -5.09 18.30
N ASN A 49 6.31 -4.93 18.11
CA ASN A 49 7.08 -3.77 18.59
C ASN A 49 6.80 -2.47 17.78
N GLY A 50 5.93 -2.53 16.77
CA GLY A 50 5.51 -1.39 15.95
C GLY A 50 6.49 -1.01 14.83
N GLU A 51 7.43 -1.89 14.45
CA GLU A 51 8.34 -1.65 13.34
C GLU A 51 7.84 -2.34 12.07
N HIS A 52 7.75 -1.55 10.99
CA HIS A 52 7.26 -1.99 9.68
C HIS A 52 8.30 -1.65 8.60
N SER A 53 8.77 -2.65 7.86
CA SER A 53 9.70 -2.44 6.75
C SER A 53 9.46 -3.42 5.60
N ALA A 54 9.83 -3.01 4.39
CA ALA A 54 9.70 -3.87 3.21
C ALA A 54 10.50 -5.16 3.35
N SER A 55 11.70 -5.11 3.95
CA SER A 55 12.55 -6.28 4.17
C SER A 55 11.96 -7.24 5.20
N LEU A 56 11.36 -6.73 6.27
CA LEU A 56 10.69 -7.53 7.30
C LEU A 56 9.53 -8.33 6.68
N TYR A 57 8.65 -7.65 5.97
CA TYR A 57 7.52 -8.29 5.31
C TYR A 57 7.94 -9.24 4.19
N PHE A 58 8.98 -8.90 3.43
CA PHE A 58 9.54 -9.78 2.41
C PHE A 58 10.05 -11.10 3.00
N ASN A 59 10.80 -11.03 4.12
CA ASN A 59 11.32 -12.21 4.79
C ASN A 59 10.20 -13.07 5.41
N LEU A 60 9.18 -12.46 6.01
CA LEU A 60 7.97 -13.17 6.45
C LEU A 60 7.28 -13.88 5.27
N GLY A 61 7.12 -13.19 4.14
CA GLY A 61 6.58 -13.79 2.93
C GLY A 61 7.37 -15.00 2.46
N ASN A 62 8.71 -14.92 2.52
CA ASN A 62 9.60 -16.04 2.20
C ASN A 62 9.45 -17.21 3.18
N CYS A 63 9.37 -16.96 4.49
CA CYS A 63 9.16 -18.02 5.50
C CYS A 63 7.84 -18.76 5.26
N TYR A 64 6.74 -18.04 5.09
CA TYR A 64 5.43 -18.64 4.82
C TYR A 64 5.40 -19.38 3.49
N TYR A 65 6.08 -18.88 2.45
CA TYR A 65 6.24 -19.58 1.18
C TYR A 65 6.93 -20.94 1.35
N LYS A 66 8.02 -20.99 2.14
CA LYS A 66 8.76 -22.23 2.46
C LYS A 66 7.91 -23.24 3.25
N LEU A 67 6.98 -22.76 4.06
CA LEU A 67 6.01 -23.58 4.80
C LEU A 67 4.77 -23.96 3.97
N ASN A 68 4.71 -23.59 2.70
CA ASN A 68 3.55 -23.79 1.81
C ASN A 68 2.24 -23.15 2.33
N SER A 69 2.37 -22.06 3.12
CA SER A 69 1.26 -21.25 3.62
C SER A 69 1.02 -20.08 2.67
N ILE A 70 0.21 -20.33 1.64
CA ILE A 70 0.11 -19.46 0.46
C ILE A 70 -0.55 -18.12 0.77
N GLY A 71 -1.65 -18.09 1.52
CA GLY A 71 -2.34 -16.87 1.92
C GLY A 71 -1.45 -15.90 2.70
N PRO A 72 -0.86 -16.32 3.83
CA PRO A 72 0.11 -15.51 4.56
C PRO A 72 1.31 -15.05 3.71
N SER A 73 1.86 -15.92 2.86
CA SER A 73 2.97 -15.57 1.97
C SER A 73 2.61 -14.41 1.04
N ILE A 74 1.48 -14.52 0.34
CA ILE A 74 0.98 -13.46 -0.56
C ILE A 74 0.69 -12.18 0.23
N TYR A 75 0.07 -12.29 1.40
CA TYR A 75 -0.23 -11.16 2.26
C TYR A 75 1.01 -10.35 2.62
N TYR A 76 2.06 -11.00 3.10
CA TYR A 76 3.29 -10.31 3.49
C TYR A 76 4.09 -9.77 2.29
N TYR A 77 4.09 -10.44 1.14
CA TYR A 77 4.67 -9.87 -0.08
C TYR A 77 3.91 -8.63 -0.57
N GLU A 78 2.59 -8.63 -0.52
CA GLU A 78 1.78 -7.46 -0.85
C GLU A 78 2.05 -6.30 0.12
N LYS A 79 2.17 -6.56 1.44
CA LYS A 79 2.60 -5.55 2.42
C LYS A 79 4.00 -5.01 2.12
N ALA A 80 4.93 -5.86 1.74
CA ALA A 80 6.27 -5.45 1.34
C ALA A 80 6.24 -4.53 0.10
N LEU A 81 5.37 -4.81 -0.87
CA LEU A 81 5.19 -3.97 -2.06
C LEU A 81 4.50 -2.64 -1.76
N LEU A 82 3.65 -2.53 -0.72
CA LEU A 82 3.15 -1.21 -0.29
C LEU A 82 4.28 -0.27 0.11
N LEU A 83 5.33 -0.80 0.76
CA LEU A 83 6.48 -0.03 1.22
C LEU A 83 7.58 0.11 0.16
N SER A 84 7.66 -0.83 -0.79
CA SER A 84 8.67 -0.83 -1.86
C SER A 84 8.06 -1.29 -3.21
N PRO A 85 7.22 -0.47 -3.85
CA PRO A 85 6.41 -0.87 -5.02
C PRO A 85 7.24 -1.34 -6.23
N ASN A 86 8.44 -0.80 -6.40
CA ASN A 86 9.30 -1.05 -7.56
C ASN A 86 10.33 -2.17 -7.34
N ASN A 87 10.30 -2.87 -6.20
CA ASN A 87 11.24 -3.94 -5.91
C ASN A 87 10.91 -5.19 -6.74
N LYS A 88 11.77 -5.50 -7.70
CA LYS A 88 11.58 -6.64 -8.64
C LYS A 88 11.67 -8.00 -7.97
N GLU A 89 12.46 -8.13 -6.90
CA GLU A 89 12.61 -9.38 -6.17
C GLU A 89 11.30 -9.75 -5.47
N ILE A 90 10.70 -8.78 -4.74
CA ILE A 90 9.40 -8.97 -4.10
C ILE A 90 8.32 -9.30 -5.14
N GLN A 91 8.30 -8.57 -6.27
CA GLN A 91 7.34 -8.83 -7.36
C GLN A 91 7.48 -10.24 -7.94
N ASN A 92 8.70 -10.73 -8.10
CA ASN A 92 8.95 -12.07 -8.60
C ASN A 92 8.49 -13.14 -7.60
N ASN A 93 8.82 -12.99 -6.31
CA ASN A 93 8.44 -13.96 -5.28
C ASN A 93 6.93 -13.97 -5.06
N LEU A 94 6.28 -12.79 -5.08
CA LEU A 94 4.82 -12.70 -5.05
C LEU A 94 4.20 -13.46 -6.23
N ARG A 95 4.74 -13.33 -7.44
CA ARG A 95 4.22 -14.04 -8.62
C ARG A 95 4.37 -15.57 -8.47
N PHE A 96 5.48 -16.05 -7.88
CA PHE A 96 5.63 -17.49 -7.58
C PHE A 96 4.58 -17.96 -6.57
N ALA A 97 4.35 -17.21 -5.49
CA ALA A 97 3.31 -17.54 -4.52
C ALA A 97 1.89 -17.49 -5.14
N GLN A 98 1.63 -16.50 -5.99
CA GLN A 98 0.34 -16.38 -6.70
C GLN A 98 0.08 -17.55 -7.65
N ASN A 99 1.10 -18.11 -8.30
CA ASN A 99 0.96 -19.28 -9.17
C ASN A 99 0.59 -20.57 -8.41
N MET A 100 0.73 -20.58 -7.07
CA MET A 100 0.34 -21.73 -6.22
C MET A 100 -1.11 -21.65 -5.74
N ARG A 101 -1.84 -20.55 -6.02
CA ARG A 101 -3.26 -20.42 -5.68
C ARG A 101 -4.11 -21.41 -6.45
N LEU A 102 -5.22 -21.84 -5.82
CA LEU A 102 -6.25 -22.63 -6.49
C LEU A 102 -7.09 -21.81 -7.47
N ASP A 103 -7.36 -20.56 -7.12
CA ASP A 103 -8.21 -19.69 -7.91
C ASP A 103 -7.45 -19.02 -9.06
N ALA A 104 -7.79 -19.39 -10.28
CA ALA A 104 -7.33 -18.74 -11.50
C ALA A 104 -8.37 -17.69 -11.96
N ILE A 105 -8.43 -16.55 -11.24
CA ILE A 105 -9.38 -15.48 -11.55
C ILE A 105 -8.77 -14.55 -12.58
N GLU A 106 -9.41 -14.44 -13.76
CA GLU A 106 -8.99 -13.50 -14.79
C GLU A 106 -9.42 -12.07 -14.42
N GLU A 107 -8.49 -11.14 -14.55
CA GLU A 107 -8.80 -9.72 -14.30
C GLU A 107 -9.75 -9.18 -15.38
N MET A 108 -10.74 -8.42 -14.94
CA MET A 108 -11.64 -7.72 -15.86
C MET A 108 -10.84 -6.76 -16.76
N PRO A 109 -11.01 -6.82 -18.09
CA PRO A 109 -10.28 -5.94 -18.99
C PRO A 109 -10.59 -4.47 -18.70
N LYS A 110 -9.56 -3.68 -18.45
CA LYS A 110 -9.69 -2.23 -18.22
C LYS A 110 -9.92 -1.52 -19.56
N THR A 111 -10.84 -0.58 -19.60
CA THR A 111 -11.03 0.27 -20.78
C THR A 111 -9.77 1.10 -21.03
N GLU A 112 -9.50 1.48 -22.29
CA GLU A 112 -8.36 2.32 -22.66
C GLU A 112 -8.34 3.64 -21.86
N LEU A 113 -9.50 4.27 -21.69
CA LEU A 113 -9.61 5.49 -20.89
C LEU A 113 -9.23 5.28 -19.43
N SER A 114 -9.66 4.16 -18.82
CA SER A 114 -9.29 3.80 -17.46
C SER A 114 -7.79 3.52 -17.35
N ARG A 115 -7.19 2.91 -18.37
CA ARG A 115 -5.75 2.65 -18.42
C ARG A 115 -4.95 3.95 -18.48
N ILE A 116 -5.32 4.88 -19.38
CA ILE A 116 -4.68 6.20 -19.52
C ILE A 116 -4.83 6.99 -18.20
N TYR A 117 -6.02 7.02 -17.63
CA TYR A 117 -6.28 7.68 -16.35
C TYR A 117 -5.36 7.15 -15.25
N ASN A 118 -5.29 5.82 -15.08
CA ASN A 118 -4.45 5.19 -14.05
C ASN A 118 -2.95 5.46 -14.27
N VAL A 119 -2.48 5.50 -15.52
CA VAL A 119 -1.09 5.84 -15.83
C VAL A 119 -0.79 7.28 -15.46
N ILE A 120 -1.66 8.24 -15.81
CA ILE A 120 -1.42 9.66 -15.55
C ILE A 120 -1.51 9.96 -14.05
N VAL A 121 -2.59 9.55 -13.39
CA VAL A 121 -2.82 9.82 -11.97
C VAL A 121 -1.83 9.06 -11.10
N GLY A 122 -1.49 7.82 -11.46
CA GLY A 122 -0.54 6.97 -10.75
C GLY A 122 0.94 7.22 -11.08
N MET A 123 1.26 8.19 -11.96
CA MET A 123 2.66 8.51 -12.33
C MET A 123 3.48 8.98 -11.10
N PHE A 124 2.84 9.68 -10.19
CA PHE A 124 3.41 10.14 -8.94
C PHE A 124 2.46 9.83 -7.77
N SER A 125 2.98 9.72 -6.56
CA SER A 125 2.16 9.60 -5.35
C SER A 125 1.38 10.90 -5.08
N SER A 126 0.34 10.83 -4.23
CA SER A 126 -0.41 12.02 -3.80
C SER A 126 0.50 13.10 -3.22
N ASP A 127 1.51 12.69 -2.42
CA ASP A 127 2.46 13.61 -1.80
C ASP A 127 3.40 14.25 -2.83
N GLN A 128 3.89 13.46 -3.81
CA GLN A 128 4.72 13.98 -4.89
C GLN A 128 3.96 15.01 -5.74
N TRP A 129 2.71 14.74 -6.09
CA TRP A 129 1.84 15.70 -6.76
C TRP A 129 1.64 16.97 -5.93
N ALA A 130 1.46 16.85 -4.60
CA ALA A 130 1.35 17.99 -3.69
C ALA A 130 2.66 18.80 -3.64
N TYR A 131 3.84 18.15 -3.61
CA TYR A 131 5.13 18.86 -3.67
C TYR A 131 5.30 19.63 -4.98
N PHE A 132 4.91 19.08 -6.12
CA PHE A 132 4.91 19.80 -7.39
C PHE A 132 3.96 20.99 -7.36
N ALA A 133 2.78 20.85 -6.78
CA ALA A 133 1.83 21.96 -6.63
C ALA A 133 2.44 23.14 -5.83
N VAL A 134 3.08 22.84 -4.69
CA VAL A 134 3.79 23.84 -3.88
C VAL A 134 4.90 24.49 -4.68
N GLY A 135 5.71 23.71 -5.42
CA GLY A 135 6.77 24.24 -6.29
C GLY A 135 6.24 25.21 -7.36
N PHE A 136 5.12 24.87 -8.00
CA PHE A 136 4.48 25.74 -8.98
C PHE A 136 3.91 27.02 -8.36
N VAL A 137 3.38 26.97 -7.12
CA VAL A 137 2.93 28.17 -6.39
C VAL A 137 4.12 29.09 -6.10
N PHE A 138 5.25 28.54 -5.67
CA PHE A 138 6.47 29.35 -5.49
C PHE A 138 6.95 29.97 -6.80
N LEU A 139 6.94 29.21 -7.89
CA LEU A 139 7.31 29.71 -9.22
C LEU A 139 6.37 30.83 -9.70
N PHE A 140 5.06 30.67 -9.46
CA PHE A 140 4.08 31.73 -9.72
C PHE A 140 4.43 33.02 -9.00
N VAL A 141 4.70 32.96 -7.68
CA VAL A 141 5.04 34.13 -6.87
C VAL A 141 6.31 34.79 -7.39
N LEU A 142 7.37 34.03 -7.67
CA LEU A 142 8.63 34.55 -8.18
C LEU A 142 8.46 35.18 -9.57
N ALA A 143 7.76 34.56 -10.48
CA ALA A 143 7.50 35.10 -11.82
C ALA A 143 6.65 36.37 -11.76
N TYR A 144 5.65 36.40 -10.88
CA TYR A 144 4.80 37.57 -10.67
C TYR A 144 5.57 38.73 -10.02
N MET A 145 6.45 38.46 -9.05
CA MET A 145 7.35 39.46 -8.49
C MET A 145 8.30 39.99 -9.56
N ALA A 146 8.91 39.14 -10.37
CA ALA A 146 9.80 39.53 -11.46
C ALA A 146 9.10 40.47 -12.46
N TYR A 147 7.81 40.26 -12.74
CA TYR A 147 7.01 41.15 -13.58
C TYR A 147 7.04 42.61 -13.10
N TYR A 148 7.07 42.87 -11.78
CA TYR A 148 7.12 44.23 -11.24
C TYR A 148 8.51 44.88 -11.39
N PHE A 149 9.59 44.11 -11.26
CA PHE A 149 10.95 44.64 -11.29
C PHE A 149 11.54 44.77 -12.69
N LEU A 150 11.04 44.01 -13.66
CA LEU A 150 11.53 44.10 -15.05
C LEU A 150 11.06 45.35 -15.74
N ARG A 151 11.92 45.93 -16.60
CA ARG A 151 11.63 47.17 -17.35
C ARG A 151 11.24 46.93 -18.81
N SER A 152 11.74 45.87 -19.42
CA SER A 152 11.48 45.54 -20.81
C SER A 152 10.05 44.95 -20.99
N ALA A 153 9.31 45.46 -21.98
CA ALA A 153 7.94 45.01 -22.30
C ALA A 153 7.90 43.50 -22.63
N ASN A 154 8.92 42.99 -23.36
CA ASN A 154 8.96 41.56 -23.72
C ASN A 154 9.21 40.68 -22.50
N GLN A 155 10.08 41.07 -21.59
CA GLN A 155 10.35 40.36 -20.33
C GLN A 155 9.10 40.37 -19.42
N LYS A 156 8.41 41.50 -19.31
CA LYS A 156 7.13 41.59 -18.55
C LYS A 156 6.08 40.64 -19.10
N ARG A 157 5.89 40.58 -20.42
CA ARG A 157 4.94 39.64 -21.04
C ARG A 157 5.32 38.21 -20.78
N ALA A 158 6.59 37.85 -20.92
CA ALA A 158 7.08 36.49 -20.67
C ALA A 158 6.86 36.07 -19.22
N THR A 159 7.23 36.89 -18.24
CA THR A 159 7.04 36.57 -16.80
C THR A 159 5.57 36.52 -16.41
N PHE A 160 4.72 37.38 -16.98
CA PHE A 160 3.28 37.30 -16.73
C PHE A 160 2.67 36.01 -17.28
N ILE A 161 3.00 35.65 -18.51
CA ILE A 161 2.52 34.36 -19.10
C ILE A 161 3.04 33.15 -18.28
N SER A 162 4.33 33.20 -17.90
CA SER A 162 4.91 32.12 -17.06
C SER A 162 4.24 32.04 -15.69
N SER A 163 3.85 33.15 -15.09
CA SER A 163 3.14 33.17 -13.80
C SER A 163 1.77 32.49 -13.93
N ILE A 164 0.99 32.87 -14.95
CA ILE A 164 -0.34 32.26 -15.19
C ILE A 164 -0.20 30.76 -15.48
N LEU A 165 0.75 30.37 -16.34
CA LEU A 165 0.99 28.96 -16.68
C LEU A 165 1.36 28.16 -15.41
N SER A 166 2.23 28.72 -14.57
CA SER A 166 2.63 28.10 -13.31
C SER A 166 1.44 27.91 -12.36
N LEU A 167 0.55 28.90 -12.27
CA LEU A 167 -0.65 28.80 -11.45
C LEU A 167 -1.58 27.67 -11.95
N VAL A 168 -1.79 27.60 -13.28
CA VAL A 168 -2.62 26.55 -13.89
C VAL A 168 -2.00 25.16 -13.62
N LEU A 169 -0.69 25.00 -13.80
CA LEU A 169 -0.01 23.74 -13.51
C LEU A 169 -0.11 23.37 -12.02
N GLY A 170 -0.01 24.36 -11.12
CA GLY A 170 -0.21 24.12 -9.69
C GLY A 170 -1.61 23.59 -9.37
N VAL A 171 -2.65 24.17 -9.98
CA VAL A 171 -4.05 23.69 -9.82
C VAL A 171 -4.21 22.27 -10.38
N VAL A 172 -3.62 21.97 -11.54
CA VAL A 172 -3.65 20.61 -12.11
C VAL A 172 -2.96 19.62 -11.16
N CYS A 173 -1.81 19.97 -10.58
CA CYS A 173 -1.13 19.09 -9.62
C CYS A 173 -1.96 18.85 -8.36
N ILE A 174 -2.67 19.85 -7.84
CA ILE A 174 -3.60 19.69 -6.71
C ILE A 174 -4.73 18.71 -7.08
N LEU A 175 -5.30 18.85 -8.28
CA LEU A 175 -6.34 17.94 -8.76
C LEU A 175 -5.81 16.50 -8.87
N MET A 176 -4.60 16.30 -9.42
CA MET A 176 -3.98 14.99 -9.53
C MET A 176 -3.68 14.38 -8.15
N ALA A 177 -3.19 15.17 -7.19
CA ALA A 177 -3.01 14.74 -5.81
C ALA A 177 -4.32 14.26 -5.18
N TYR A 178 -5.39 15.02 -5.36
CA TYR A 178 -6.72 14.66 -4.85
C TYR A 178 -7.26 13.38 -5.48
N LEU A 179 -7.17 13.24 -6.81
CA LEU A 179 -7.65 12.05 -7.52
C LEU A 179 -6.86 10.79 -7.11
N ASN A 180 -5.54 10.91 -7.00
CA ASN A 180 -4.67 9.82 -6.54
C ASN A 180 -5.03 9.40 -5.09
N TYR A 181 -5.20 10.37 -4.19
CA TYR A 181 -5.61 10.12 -2.81
C TYR A 181 -6.97 9.43 -2.71
N GLN A 182 -7.96 9.86 -3.51
CA GLN A 182 -9.29 9.24 -3.54
C GLN A 182 -9.22 7.80 -4.07
N GLN A 183 -8.38 7.55 -5.07
CA GLN A 183 -8.15 6.20 -5.58
C GLN A 183 -7.50 5.30 -4.51
N TYR A 184 -6.47 5.81 -3.83
CA TYR A 184 -5.81 5.10 -2.73
C TYR A 184 -6.77 4.76 -1.59
N LYS A 185 -7.67 5.68 -1.24
CA LYS A 185 -8.66 5.49 -0.17
C LYS A 185 -9.76 4.48 -0.54
N LYS A 186 -10.15 4.42 -1.82
CA LYS A 186 -11.16 3.47 -2.31
C LYS A 186 -10.62 2.06 -2.51
N ASP A 187 -9.31 1.96 -2.67
CA ASP A 187 -8.63 0.68 -2.84
C ASP A 187 -8.26 0.12 -1.47
N ASP A 188 -9.06 -0.83 -0.98
CA ASP A 188 -8.86 -1.50 0.32
C ASP A 188 -8.60 -3.00 0.08
N PRO A 189 -7.38 -3.33 -0.41
CA PRO A 189 -7.03 -4.70 -0.76
C PRO A 189 -6.90 -5.58 0.49
N ALA A 190 -7.35 -6.81 0.35
CA ALA A 190 -7.25 -7.83 1.38
C ALA A 190 -6.94 -9.21 0.78
N ILE A 191 -6.44 -10.14 1.60
CA ILE A 191 -6.10 -11.51 1.21
C ILE A 191 -6.95 -12.49 2.00
N ILE A 192 -7.47 -13.51 1.33
CA ILE A 192 -8.20 -14.63 1.94
C ILE A 192 -7.20 -15.53 2.66
N PHE A 193 -7.46 -15.79 3.94
CA PHE A 193 -6.62 -16.64 4.81
C PHE A 193 -7.20 -18.05 5.02
N SER A 194 -8.51 -18.18 4.96
CA SER A 194 -9.17 -19.49 5.10
C SER A 194 -8.99 -20.32 3.83
N LYS A 195 -8.82 -21.62 3.97
CA LYS A 195 -8.60 -22.55 2.85
C LYS A 195 -9.71 -22.48 1.80
N GLU A 196 -10.95 -22.34 2.24
CA GLU A 196 -12.14 -22.19 1.41
C GLU A 196 -13.12 -21.24 2.08
N VAL A 197 -13.66 -20.29 1.33
CA VAL A 197 -14.61 -19.28 1.81
C VAL A 197 -15.79 -19.19 0.84
N LYS A 198 -16.99 -19.39 1.36
CA LYS A 198 -18.24 -19.16 0.61
C LYS A 198 -18.58 -17.68 0.65
N VAL A 199 -18.76 -17.10 -0.52
CA VAL A 199 -19.18 -15.71 -0.68
C VAL A 199 -20.69 -15.69 -0.92
N ASN A 200 -21.39 -15.00 -0.05
CA ASN A 200 -22.84 -14.97 0.05
C ASN A 200 -23.45 -13.73 -0.63
N SER A 201 -24.72 -13.82 -1.03
CA SER A 201 -25.45 -12.68 -1.62
C SER A 201 -25.76 -11.57 -0.60
N GLU A 202 -25.93 -11.91 0.66
CA GLU A 202 -26.28 -11.00 1.76
C GLU A 202 -25.44 -11.31 3.00
N PRO A 203 -25.27 -10.34 3.93
CA PRO A 203 -24.48 -10.51 5.14
C PRO A 203 -25.21 -11.34 6.21
N ASN A 204 -25.59 -12.56 5.88
CA ASN A 204 -26.21 -13.49 6.81
C ASN A 204 -25.90 -14.96 6.44
N ASN A 205 -25.97 -15.86 7.42
CA ASN A 205 -25.63 -17.27 7.25
C ASN A 205 -26.65 -18.08 6.42
N ASN A 206 -27.86 -17.53 6.21
CA ASN A 206 -28.95 -18.22 5.50
C ASN A 206 -29.05 -17.80 4.03
N SER A 207 -28.25 -16.84 3.60
CA SER A 207 -28.25 -16.36 2.23
C SER A 207 -27.58 -17.34 1.27
N SER A 208 -27.94 -17.24 -0.01
CA SER A 208 -27.37 -18.10 -1.04
C SER A 208 -25.89 -17.79 -1.28
N THR A 209 -25.07 -18.84 -1.42
CA THR A 209 -23.68 -18.70 -1.88
C THR A 209 -23.67 -18.35 -3.37
N ILE A 210 -22.96 -17.28 -3.73
CA ILE A 210 -22.80 -16.83 -5.12
C ILE A 210 -21.62 -17.54 -5.78
N PHE A 211 -20.48 -17.57 -5.08
CA PHE A 211 -19.26 -18.26 -5.50
C PHE A 211 -18.42 -18.66 -4.29
N THR A 212 -17.40 -19.45 -4.53
CA THR A 212 -16.43 -19.88 -3.52
C THR A 212 -15.03 -19.40 -3.93
N ILE A 213 -14.23 -18.97 -2.97
CA ILE A 213 -12.84 -18.54 -3.16
C ILE A 213 -11.93 -19.22 -2.14
N HIS A 214 -10.66 -19.29 -2.47
CA HIS A 214 -9.68 -20.01 -1.67
C HIS A 214 -8.56 -19.12 -1.14
N GLU A 215 -7.77 -19.69 -0.25
CA GLU A 215 -6.61 -19.07 0.37
C GLU A 215 -5.69 -18.39 -0.67
N GLY A 216 -5.20 -17.19 -0.33
CA GLY A 216 -4.31 -16.41 -1.18
C GLY A 216 -5.02 -15.57 -2.25
N THR A 217 -6.34 -15.70 -2.40
CA THR A 217 -7.09 -14.84 -3.32
C THR A 217 -7.11 -13.41 -2.83
N LYS A 218 -6.69 -12.48 -3.70
CA LYS A 218 -6.74 -11.04 -3.44
C LYS A 218 -8.13 -10.50 -3.77
N VAL A 219 -8.69 -9.79 -2.83
CA VAL A 219 -10.00 -9.15 -2.93
C VAL A 219 -9.90 -7.67 -2.59
N ASN A 220 -10.88 -6.88 -2.98
CA ASN A 220 -11.00 -5.49 -2.54
C ASN A 220 -12.23 -5.35 -1.63
N VAL A 221 -12.05 -4.87 -0.40
CA VAL A 221 -13.14 -4.62 0.55
C VAL A 221 -13.90 -3.38 0.10
N LEU A 222 -15.21 -3.50 -0.05
CA LEU A 222 -16.09 -2.43 -0.51
C LEU A 222 -16.89 -1.81 0.62
N ASP A 223 -17.28 -2.65 1.61
CA ASP A 223 -18.16 -2.28 2.71
C ASP A 223 -17.98 -3.24 3.88
N GLU A 224 -18.35 -2.81 5.09
CA GLU A 224 -18.30 -3.61 6.31
C GLU A 224 -19.61 -3.46 7.09
N LEU A 225 -20.18 -4.58 7.51
CA LEU A 225 -21.39 -4.62 8.31
C LEU A 225 -21.27 -5.71 9.40
N ASP A 226 -21.16 -5.30 10.65
CA ASP A 226 -20.94 -6.20 11.79
C ASP A 226 -19.74 -7.15 11.52
N ASP A 227 -19.96 -8.46 11.58
CA ASP A 227 -18.94 -9.49 11.32
C ASP A 227 -18.79 -9.84 9.83
N TRP A 228 -19.31 -9.02 8.91
CA TRP A 228 -19.29 -9.30 7.47
C TRP A 228 -18.56 -8.22 6.69
N LYS A 229 -17.81 -8.65 5.68
CA LYS A 229 -17.19 -7.78 4.69
C LYS A 229 -17.77 -8.03 3.30
N ARG A 230 -18.18 -6.94 2.64
CA ARG A 230 -18.50 -6.99 1.23
C ARG A 230 -17.23 -6.86 0.41
N ILE A 231 -16.97 -7.86 -0.42
CA ILE A 231 -15.75 -7.89 -1.23
C ILE A 231 -16.07 -7.85 -2.72
N ARG A 232 -15.05 -7.51 -3.50
CA ARG A 232 -15.02 -7.65 -4.95
C ARG A 232 -13.75 -8.40 -5.36
N ILE A 233 -13.90 -9.42 -6.20
CA ILE A 233 -12.78 -10.16 -6.79
C ILE A 233 -12.34 -9.54 -8.13
N ALA A 234 -11.24 -10.02 -8.72
CA ALA A 234 -10.60 -9.42 -9.88
C ALA A 234 -11.46 -9.42 -11.15
N ASP A 235 -12.40 -10.37 -11.31
CA ASP A 235 -13.36 -10.44 -12.41
C ASP A 235 -14.56 -9.51 -12.25
N GLY A 236 -14.65 -8.78 -11.11
CA GLY A 236 -15.70 -7.82 -10.81
C GLY A 236 -16.89 -8.37 -10.02
N GLN A 237 -16.98 -9.68 -9.79
CA GLN A 237 -18.03 -10.25 -8.94
C GLN A 237 -17.91 -9.74 -7.50
N THR A 238 -19.06 -9.54 -6.85
CA THR A 238 -19.14 -9.02 -5.46
C THR A 238 -20.01 -9.91 -4.60
N GLY A 239 -19.74 -9.93 -3.31
CA GLY A 239 -20.57 -10.62 -2.32
C GLY A 239 -20.03 -10.43 -0.91
N TRP A 240 -20.63 -11.10 0.05
CA TRP A 240 -20.34 -10.97 1.47
C TRP A 240 -19.65 -12.21 2.01
N LEU A 241 -18.63 -12.01 2.83
CA LEU A 241 -17.94 -13.08 3.56
C LEU A 241 -17.74 -12.67 5.02
N LYS A 242 -17.37 -13.63 5.86
CA LYS A 242 -17.05 -13.37 7.28
C LYS A 242 -15.73 -12.63 7.42
N ASP A 243 -15.68 -11.66 8.34
CA ASP A 243 -14.51 -10.83 8.62
C ASP A 243 -13.26 -11.64 8.99
N ASP A 244 -13.41 -12.70 9.79
CA ASP A 244 -12.33 -13.56 10.27
C ASP A 244 -11.63 -14.38 9.16
N THR A 245 -12.21 -14.45 7.95
CA THR A 245 -11.67 -15.21 6.81
C THR A 245 -10.68 -14.41 5.96
N VAL A 246 -10.57 -13.10 6.19
CA VAL A 246 -9.84 -12.17 5.32
C VAL A 246 -9.02 -11.18 6.13
N LYS A 247 -7.82 -10.81 5.66
CA LYS A 247 -6.97 -9.77 6.28
C LYS A 247 -6.69 -8.64 5.31
N LYS A 248 -6.94 -7.39 5.75
CA LYS A 248 -6.61 -6.19 5.00
C LYS A 248 -5.10 -6.01 4.89
N ILE A 249 -4.62 -5.58 3.72
CA ILE A 249 -3.20 -5.34 3.50
C ILE A 249 -2.77 -3.99 4.10
N LYS A 250 -3.67 -2.99 4.10
CA LYS A 250 -3.43 -1.64 4.64
C LYS A 250 -3.93 -1.53 6.08
N ASP A 251 -3.28 -2.19 7.01
CA ASP A 251 -3.65 -2.28 8.44
C ASP A 251 -2.63 -1.64 9.40
N PHE A 252 -1.70 -0.82 8.88
CA PHE A 252 -0.64 -0.14 9.64
C PHE A 252 -0.40 1.31 9.17
#